data_1f0f05e946ec0287d4b28b6c9c066f90
#
_entry.id   1f0f05e946ec0287d4b28b6c9c066f90
#
_cell.length_a   1.000
_cell.length_b   1.000
_cell.length_c   1.000
_cell.angle_alpha   90.00
_cell.angle_beta   90.00
_cell.angle_gamma   90.00
#
_symmetry.space_group_name_H-M   'P 1'
#
loop_
_entity.id
_entity.type
_entity.pdbx_description
1 polymer ?
#
loop_
_entity_poly.entity_id
_entity_poly.type
_entity_poly.pdbx_seq_one_letter_code
_entity_poly.pdbx_strand_id
1 'polypeptide(L)'
;MNDKLRRYNDLITRVKASYPSRDPADDGQQLRLYWCEDCKEINLWTYWQGRGNLDAKIMLVGQDWGSPWDESSLNVMEKITLANNHKPFDYLKDNSSLTDNRLVQLFQEIGYDLNLPNPDLFFTNFILGYRNKGLSGKYQSSWADHDKGYFHELANIIESKVILCLGRSTFEGVLSAFDAKLPAPIKDYNDFIESEHNPVPVTLANGDTAHVFALAHCGAMGTLNRNRKKSTDLTNQIKDWRKIIPYIRKENVGLFQDKVIVITGGAGGIGKCITEEFEKNGAHVCVIDTAPGDHYVGDIADKAVLEDFARTVIEKHGRVDVLVNNAPPMMCGIDDCTYEQFQNALAVGVTAPFYLSKLFAPYFAPGASIINISSSRDRMSQPQTESYTAAKGGISALTHALAVSFAGKVRVNSISPGWIDTACTVYSGPDATQQPAGRVGNPLDIANMVLFLASSKAGFITGENICIDGGQTRLMIYHGDHGWTLDG
;
A
#
# COMPACT_ATOMS: atom_id res chain seq x y z
N MET A 1 23.86 12.75 -15.03
CA MET A 1 23.89 11.78 -13.90
C MET A 1 22.99 12.37 -12.81
N ASN A 2 22.02 11.62 -12.31
CA ASN A 2 21.10 12.10 -11.28
C ASN A 2 21.90 12.58 -10.05
N ASP A 3 21.58 13.73 -9.47
CA ASP A 3 22.32 14.33 -8.34
C ASP A 3 22.40 13.39 -7.13
N LYS A 4 21.31 12.70 -6.81
CA LYS A 4 21.28 11.66 -5.76
C LYS A 4 22.33 10.57 -5.99
N LEU A 5 22.44 10.05 -7.22
CA LEU A 5 23.40 9.00 -7.55
C LEU A 5 24.85 9.49 -7.43
N ARG A 6 25.14 10.73 -7.78
CA ARG A 6 26.45 11.34 -7.59
C ARG A 6 26.79 11.42 -6.09
N ARG A 7 25.89 12.00 -5.28
CA ARG A 7 26.05 12.13 -3.82
C ARG A 7 26.23 10.77 -3.15
N TYR A 8 25.46 9.77 -3.59
CA TYR A 8 25.56 8.41 -3.07
C TYR A 8 26.94 7.78 -3.37
N ASN A 9 27.46 7.91 -4.59
CA ASN A 9 28.79 7.40 -4.97
C ASN A 9 29.91 8.11 -4.19
N ASP A 10 29.80 9.42 -3.97
CA ASP A 10 30.75 10.19 -3.15
C ASP A 10 30.72 9.72 -1.68
N LEU A 11 29.52 9.45 -1.14
CA LEU A 11 29.35 8.90 0.19
C LEU A 11 30.00 7.53 0.33
N ILE A 12 29.77 6.60 -0.62
CA ILE A 12 30.40 5.27 -0.62
C ILE A 12 31.93 5.40 -0.53
N THR A 13 32.52 6.29 -1.33
CA THR A 13 33.97 6.49 -1.39
C THR A 13 34.50 6.93 -0.03
N ARG A 14 33.83 7.85 0.66
CA ARG A 14 34.24 8.35 1.98
C ARG A 14 34.01 7.33 3.08
N VAL A 15 32.88 6.61 3.09
CA VAL A 15 32.63 5.54 4.05
C VAL A 15 33.68 4.45 3.89
N LYS A 16 33.94 3.99 2.68
CA LYS A 16 34.98 2.99 2.40
C LYS A 16 36.35 3.42 2.93
N ALA A 17 36.73 4.66 2.71
CA ALA A 17 38.02 5.20 3.16
C ALA A 17 38.12 5.39 4.69
N SER A 18 36.99 5.45 5.40
CA SER A 18 36.94 5.63 6.85
C SER A 18 37.14 4.34 7.66
N TYR A 19 36.97 3.18 7.00
CA TYR A 19 37.17 1.89 7.62
C TYR A 19 38.54 1.30 7.29
N PRO A 20 39.19 0.57 8.25
CA PRO A 20 40.40 -0.14 7.95
C PRO A 20 40.13 -1.31 6.98
N SER A 21 41.13 -1.65 6.15
CA SER A 21 41.14 -2.90 5.41
C SER A 21 41.24 -4.08 6.38
N ARG A 22 40.54 -5.17 6.08
CA ARG A 22 40.59 -6.37 6.93
C ARG A 22 41.97 -6.97 6.89
N ASP A 23 42.56 -7.19 8.07
CA ASP A 23 43.75 -8.04 8.21
C ASP A 23 43.33 -9.52 8.16
N PRO A 24 43.81 -10.31 7.17
CA PRO A 24 43.51 -11.74 7.12
C PRO A 24 44.01 -12.52 8.35
N ALA A 25 44.97 -11.98 9.10
CA ALA A 25 45.50 -12.56 10.35
C ALA A 25 44.67 -12.15 11.58
N ASP A 26 43.62 -11.32 11.44
CA ASP A 26 42.75 -10.94 12.56
C ASP A 26 41.98 -12.19 13.05
N ASP A 27 42.36 -12.70 14.20
CA ASP A 27 41.76 -13.87 14.84
C ASP A 27 40.40 -13.61 15.50
N GLY A 28 39.91 -12.36 15.42
CA GLY A 28 38.64 -11.93 16.01
C GLY A 28 38.60 -11.91 17.51
N GLN A 29 39.77 -11.88 18.23
CA GLN A 29 39.80 -11.74 19.68
C GLN A 29 39.31 -10.35 20.12
N GLN A 30 39.60 -9.31 19.32
CA GLN A 30 39.00 -7.99 19.47
C GLN A 30 37.94 -7.77 18.45
N LEU A 31 36.72 -7.38 18.85
CA LEU A 31 35.66 -7.03 17.97
C LEU A 31 35.96 -5.70 17.28
N ARG A 32 36.12 -5.75 15.96
CA ARG A 32 36.42 -4.59 15.07
C ARG A 32 35.45 -4.52 13.92
N LEU A 33 35.38 -3.36 13.30
CA LEU A 33 34.61 -3.13 12.08
C LEU A 33 35.56 -2.91 10.89
N TYR A 34 35.19 -3.49 9.76
CA TYR A 34 35.90 -3.39 8.51
C TYR A 34 34.95 -3.05 7.37
N TRP A 35 35.49 -2.52 6.27
CA TRP A 35 34.76 -2.51 5.01
C TRP A 35 34.96 -3.85 4.31
N CYS A 36 33.88 -4.37 3.69
CA CYS A 36 33.99 -5.53 2.80
C CYS A 36 34.42 -5.04 1.41
N GLU A 37 35.65 -5.41 0.96
CA GLU A 37 36.21 -4.94 -0.31
C GLU A 37 35.42 -5.39 -1.54
N ASP A 38 34.72 -6.52 -1.44
CA ASP A 38 33.84 -7.03 -2.47
C ASP A 38 32.54 -6.23 -2.60
N CYS A 39 32.17 -5.43 -1.60
CA CYS A 39 31.00 -4.56 -1.64
C CYS A 39 31.32 -3.28 -2.44
N LYS A 40 30.64 -3.11 -3.57
CA LYS A 40 30.76 -1.91 -4.41
C LYS A 40 29.88 -0.75 -3.92
N GLU A 41 28.98 -1.02 -3.02
CA GLU A 41 28.00 -0.07 -2.49
C GLU A 41 27.88 -0.21 -0.97
N ILE A 42 27.15 0.71 -0.30
CA ILE A 42 26.90 0.61 1.14
C ILE A 42 25.99 -0.59 1.39
N ASN A 43 26.51 -1.57 2.14
CA ASN A 43 25.74 -2.67 2.71
C ASN A 43 24.89 -3.45 1.71
N LEU A 44 25.50 -3.97 0.65
CA LEU A 44 24.82 -4.83 -0.33
C LEU A 44 24.58 -6.22 0.23
N TRP A 45 23.44 -6.41 0.87
CA TRP A 45 23.01 -7.69 1.43
C TRP A 45 21.71 -8.19 0.79
N THR A 46 20.93 -7.28 0.22
CA THR A 46 19.66 -7.56 -0.43
C THR A 46 19.50 -6.72 -1.68
N TYR A 47 18.53 -7.02 -2.53
CA TYR A 47 18.21 -6.20 -3.71
C TYR A 47 17.38 -4.93 -3.37
N TRP A 48 17.11 -4.64 -2.08
CA TRP A 48 16.51 -3.38 -1.64
C TRP A 48 17.55 -2.35 -1.23
N GLN A 49 18.76 -2.52 -1.69
CA GLN A 49 19.90 -1.69 -1.32
C GLN A 49 20.57 -1.11 -2.55
N GLY A 50 21.39 -0.11 -2.33
CA GLY A 50 22.19 0.44 -3.37
C GLY A 50 21.46 1.40 -4.30
N ARG A 51 22.12 1.69 -5.42
CA ARG A 51 21.74 2.74 -6.39
C ARG A 51 20.39 2.54 -7.05
N GLY A 52 19.84 1.36 -7.03
CA GLY A 52 18.51 1.04 -7.59
C GLY A 52 17.35 1.54 -6.73
N ASN A 53 17.60 1.87 -5.45
CA ASN A 53 16.58 2.17 -4.45
C ASN A 53 16.75 3.57 -3.82
N LEU A 54 17.41 4.50 -4.49
CA LEU A 54 17.69 5.84 -3.95
C LEU A 54 16.45 6.73 -3.78
N ASP A 55 15.33 6.36 -4.33
CA ASP A 55 14.04 7.05 -4.19
C ASP A 55 13.06 6.28 -3.29
N ALA A 56 13.59 5.41 -2.40
CA ALA A 56 12.78 4.59 -1.52
C ALA A 56 11.97 5.43 -0.52
N LYS A 57 10.70 5.07 -0.35
CA LYS A 57 9.76 5.72 0.56
C LYS A 57 9.96 5.29 2.02
N ILE A 58 10.41 4.06 2.20
CA ILE A 58 10.64 3.42 3.50
C ILE A 58 12.10 3.02 3.61
N MET A 59 12.74 3.47 4.66
CA MET A 59 14.07 3.02 5.06
C MET A 59 13.95 2.09 6.27
N LEU A 60 14.35 0.83 6.13
CA LEU A 60 14.49 -0.10 7.25
C LEU A 60 15.92 -0.03 7.77
N VAL A 61 16.08 0.18 9.07
CA VAL A 61 17.38 0.33 9.73
C VAL A 61 17.57 -0.73 10.79
N GLY A 62 18.55 -1.61 10.59
CA GLY A 62 19.07 -2.51 11.60
C GLY A 62 20.20 -1.88 12.41
N GLN A 63 20.78 -2.63 13.34
CA GLN A 63 21.85 -2.13 14.21
C GLN A 63 23.21 -2.12 13.52
N ASP A 64 23.66 -3.31 13.14
CA ASP A 64 24.99 -3.54 12.54
C ASP A 64 25.00 -4.85 11.73
N TRP A 65 26.05 -5.05 10.95
CA TRP A 65 26.25 -6.22 10.11
C TRP A 65 27.07 -7.29 10.81
N GLY A 66 26.70 -8.56 10.58
CA GLY A 66 27.55 -9.69 10.91
C GLY A 66 28.82 -9.73 10.07
N SER A 67 29.65 -10.75 10.27
CA SER A 67 30.84 -10.97 9.46
C SER A 67 30.47 -11.64 8.14
N PRO A 68 30.79 -11.06 6.98
CA PRO A 68 30.64 -11.74 5.69
C PRO A 68 31.69 -12.84 5.48
N TRP A 69 32.70 -12.89 6.36
CA TRP A 69 33.82 -13.82 6.27
C TRP A 69 33.68 -15.03 7.22
N ASP A 70 32.59 -15.14 7.95
CA ASP A 70 32.31 -16.29 8.82
C ASP A 70 31.90 -17.50 7.96
N GLU A 71 32.45 -18.68 8.25
CA GLU A 71 32.13 -19.93 7.51
C GLU A 71 30.63 -20.27 7.53
N SER A 72 29.91 -19.86 8.58
CA SER A 72 28.46 -19.95 8.65
C SER A 72 27.72 -19.02 7.67
N SER A 73 28.44 -18.10 7.01
CA SER A 73 27.95 -17.05 6.13
C SER A 73 28.29 -17.28 4.66
N LEU A 74 28.53 -18.54 4.22
CA LEU A 74 28.94 -18.88 2.85
C LEU A 74 28.05 -18.26 1.77
N ASN A 75 26.75 -18.10 2.05
CA ASN A 75 25.81 -17.49 1.13
C ASN A 75 25.89 -15.96 1.06
N VAL A 76 26.57 -15.29 1.98
CA VAL A 76 26.63 -13.81 2.03
C VAL A 76 27.44 -13.26 0.88
N MET A 77 28.60 -13.85 0.59
CA MET A 77 29.45 -13.41 -0.54
C MET A 77 28.78 -13.63 -1.90
N GLU A 78 28.03 -14.72 -2.04
CA GLU A 78 27.24 -14.97 -3.25
C GLU A 78 26.14 -13.89 -3.41
N LYS A 79 25.42 -13.56 -2.35
CA LYS A 79 24.40 -12.50 -2.34
C LYS A 79 25.01 -11.12 -2.66
N ILE A 80 26.14 -10.78 -2.07
CA ILE A 80 26.89 -9.55 -2.37
C ILE A 80 27.25 -9.54 -3.87
N THR A 81 27.68 -10.66 -4.43
CA THR A 81 28.03 -10.77 -5.84
C THR A 81 26.80 -10.58 -6.74
N LEU A 82 25.66 -11.18 -6.40
CA LEU A 82 24.40 -11.01 -7.13
C LEU A 82 23.92 -9.55 -7.06
N ALA A 83 23.94 -8.94 -5.86
CA ALA A 83 23.55 -7.56 -5.65
C ALA A 83 24.48 -6.57 -6.41
N ASN A 84 25.79 -6.79 -6.37
CA ASN A 84 26.77 -5.99 -7.16
C ASN A 84 26.51 -6.04 -8.67
N ASN A 85 25.92 -7.11 -9.17
CA ASN A 85 25.58 -7.31 -10.58
C ASN A 85 24.10 -7.00 -10.88
N HIS A 86 23.37 -6.43 -9.92
CA HIS A 86 21.93 -6.13 -10.02
C HIS A 86 21.07 -7.34 -10.41
N LYS A 87 21.47 -8.54 -10.01
CA LYS A 87 20.72 -9.77 -10.25
C LYS A 87 19.77 -10.03 -9.07
N PRO A 88 18.48 -10.33 -9.34
CA PRO A 88 17.55 -10.74 -8.30
C PRO A 88 17.97 -12.09 -7.71
N PHE A 89 17.68 -12.27 -6.41
CA PHE A 89 17.77 -13.55 -5.72
C PHE A 89 16.52 -13.75 -4.86
N ASP A 90 16.18 -15.01 -4.59
CA ASP A 90 15.01 -15.35 -3.77
C ASP A 90 15.33 -15.08 -2.29
N TYR A 91 14.68 -14.08 -1.73
CA TYR A 91 14.94 -13.66 -0.34
C TYR A 91 14.67 -14.77 0.66
N LEU A 92 13.51 -15.44 0.57
CA LEU A 92 13.14 -16.51 1.51
C LEU A 92 13.91 -17.81 1.30
N LYS A 93 14.19 -18.16 0.06
CA LYS A 93 14.99 -19.35 -0.26
C LYS A 93 16.41 -19.22 0.27
N ASP A 94 16.97 -18.01 0.16
CA ASP A 94 18.34 -17.74 0.52
C ASP A 94 18.50 -17.20 1.95
N ASN A 95 17.41 -16.75 2.61
CA ASN A 95 17.37 -16.23 3.98
C ASN A 95 16.30 -16.98 4.78
N SER A 96 16.64 -18.15 5.30
CA SER A 96 15.74 -18.98 6.10
C SER A 96 15.77 -18.67 7.59
N SER A 97 16.42 -17.56 8.02
CA SER A 97 16.47 -17.22 9.43
C SER A 97 15.09 -16.85 9.98
N LEU A 98 14.90 -17.07 11.27
CA LEU A 98 13.65 -16.68 11.96
C LEU A 98 13.38 -15.18 11.84
N THR A 99 14.43 -14.36 11.82
CA THR A 99 14.31 -12.91 11.64
C THR A 99 13.78 -12.55 10.26
N ASP A 100 14.31 -13.16 9.22
CA ASP A 100 13.91 -12.90 7.83
C ASP A 100 12.46 -13.32 7.58
N ASN A 101 12.08 -14.52 8.02
CA ASN A 101 10.70 -14.99 7.91
C ASN A 101 9.70 -14.07 8.62
N ARG A 102 10.06 -13.54 9.78
CA ARG A 102 9.23 -12.58 10.49
C ARG A 102 9.17 -11.21 9.82
N LEU A 103 10.28 -10.74 9.25
CA LEU A 103 10.30 -9.51 8.46
C LEU A 103 9.33 -9.60 7.27
N VAL A 104 9.33 -10.72 6.55
CA VAL A 104 8.37 -10.95 5.46
C VAL A 104 6.94 -10.81 5.95
N GLN A 105 6.57 -11.48 7.04
CA GLN A 105 5.23 -11.38 7.62
C GLN A 105 4.87 -9.94 8.03
N LEU A 106 5.79 -9.23 8.68
CA LEU A 106 5.55 -7.87 9.15
C LEU A 106 5.42 -6.88 7.99
N PHE A 107 6.21 -7.02 6.92
CA PHE A 107 6.08 -6.20 5.73
C PHE A 107 4.78 -6.48 4.97
N GLN A 108 4.30 -7.73 4.95
CA GLN A 108 2.99 -8.08 4.39
C GLN A 108 1.85 -7.34 5.11
N GLU A 109 1.93 -7.15 6.43
CA GLU A 109 0.94 -6.39 7.21
C GLU A 109 0.83 -4.91 6.80
N ILE A 110 1.88 -4.36 6.21
CA ILE A 110 1.91 -2.98 5.70
C ILE A 110 1.83 -2.90 4.16
N GLY A 111 1.57 -4.03 3.50
CA GLY A 111 1.29 -4.10 2.06
C GLY A 111 2.51 -4.27 1.17
N TYR A 112 3.65 -4.75 1.69
CA TYR A 112 4.87 -4.99 0.92
C TYR A 112 5.24 -6.47 0.90
N ASP A 113 5.54 -7.01 -0.29
CA ASP A 113 6.09 -8.35 -0.45
C ASP A 113 7.62 -8.28 -0.59
N LEU A 114 8.33 -8.77 0.41
CA LEU A 114 9.80 -8.80 0.40
C LEU A 114 10.40 -9.86 -0.51
N ASN A 115 9.61 -10.75 -1.08
CA ASN A 115 10.09 -11.74 -2.05
C ASN A 115 10.30 -11.14 -3.45
N LEU A 116 9.78 -9.92 -3.66
CA LEU A 116 9.89 -9.22 -4.93
C LEU A 116 10.78 -7.98 -4.79
N PRO A 117 11.61 -7.64 -5.80
CA PRO A 117 12.29 -6.37 -5.85
C PRO A 117 11.29 -5.21 -5.72
N ASN A 118 11.55 -4.29 -4.81
CA ASN A 118 10.66 -3.16 -4.57
C ASN A 118 11.45 -1.86 -4.45
N PRO A 119 11.30 -0.90 -5.38
CA PRO A 119 12.03 0.36 -5.36
C PRO A 119 11.63 1.29 -4.21
N ASP A 120 10.48 1.06 -3.57
CA ASP A 120 10.00 1.84 -2.43
C ASP A 120 10.71 1.50 -1.11
N LEU A 121 11.53 0.46 -1.10
CA LEU A 121 12.22 -0.01 0.11
C LEU A 121 13.72 0.23 0.00
N PHE A 122 14.33 0.72 1.08
CA PHE A 122 15.77 0.77 1.26
C PHE A 122 16.13 0.14 2.60
N PHE A 123 16.97 -0.89 2.58
CA PHE A 123 17.44 -1.53 3.80
C PHE A 123 18.89 -1.15 4.08
N THR A 124 19.18 -0.74 5.32
CA THR A 124 20.53 -0.47 5.80
C THR A 124 20.65 -0.81 7.28
N ASN A 125 21.88 -0.74 7.81
CA ASN A 125 22.11 -0.69 9.23
C ASN A 125 22.59 0.71 9.64
N PHE A 126 22.42 1.04 10.92
CA PHE A 126 22.93 2.28 11.46
C PHE A 126 24.46 2.30 11.46
N ILE A 127 25.07 1.15 11.80
CA ILE A 127 26.51 0.93 11.67
C ILE A 127 26.80 0.39 10.25
N LEU A 128 27.61 1.11 9.49
CA LEU A 128 27.84 0.82 8.07
C LEU A 128 28.95 -0.20 7.80
N GLY A 129 29.83 -0.44 8.77
CA GLY A 129 30.88 -1.44 8.67
C GLY A 129 30.43 -2.86 9.04
N TYR A 130 31.22 -3.85 8.62
CA TYR A 130 31.01 -5.26 8.94
C TYR A 130 31.88 -5.69 10.12
N ARG A 131 31.37 -6.53 11.01
CA ARG A 131 32.14 -7.15 12.09
C ARG A 131 33.17 -8.14 11.53
N ASN A 132 34.32 -8.20 12.18
CA ASN A 132 35.37 -9.18 11.81
C ASN A 132 34.97 -10.62 12.13
N LYS A 133 34.09 -10.87 13.09
CA LYS A 133 33.66 -12.21 13.50
C LYS A 133 32.22 -12.22 14.06
N GLY A 134 31.46 -13.24 13.63
CA GLY A 134 30.17 -13.60 14.21
C GLY A 134 29.07 -12.56 14.07
N LEU A 135 27.85 -12.96 14.48
CA LEU A 135 26.67 -12.11 14.55
C LEU A 135 26.44 -11.53 15.96
N SER A 136 27.16 -12.02 16.97
CA SER A 136 26.98 -11.67 18.39
C SER A 136 28.17 -10.91 18.96
N GLY A 137 27.89 -9.89 19.73
CA GLY A 137 28.87 -9.08 20.45
C GLY A 137 28.20 -7.82 20.98
N LYS A 138 28.80 -7.21 22.03
CA LYS A 138 28.27 -5.97 22.58
C LYS A 138 28.44 -4.83 21.60
N TYR A 139 27.35 -4.13 21.34
CA TYR A 139 27.36 -2.84 20.66
C TYR A 139 28.28 -1.87 21.35
N GLN A 140 29.10 -1.14 20.59
CA GLN A 140 29.99 -0.12 21.11
C GLN A 140 29.52 1.27 20.68
N SER A 141 29.37 2.19 21.63
CA SER A 141 28.92 3.55 21.36
C SER A 141 29.86 4.30 20.39
N SER A 142 31.15 4.00 20.42
CA SER A 142 32.17 4.57 19.53
C SER A 142 31.89 4.27 18.05
N TRP A 143 31.22 3.15 17.75
CA TRP A 143 30.81 2.84 16.36
C TRP A 143 29.67 3.75 15.89
N ALA A 144 28.74 4.06 16.79
CA ALA A 144 27.67 5.01 16.48
C ALA A 144 28.24 6.42 16.25
N ASP A 145 29.18 6.84 17.07
CA ASP A 145 29.83 8.15 16.90
C ASP A 145 30.61 8.27 15.59
N HIS A 146 31.20 7.16 15.13
CA HIS A 146 31.85 7.10 13.83
C HIS A 146 30.86 7.23 12.67
N ASP A 147 29.75 6.48 12.71
CA ASP A 147 28.86 6.31 11.56
C ASP A 147 27.69 7.28 11.51
N LYS A 148 27.34 7.95 12.60
CA LYS A 148 26.16 8.83 12.66
C LYS A 148 26.12 9.90 11.56
N GLY A 149 27.28 10.49 11.22
CA GLY A 149 27.38 11.50 10.16
C GLY A 149 27.16 10.91 8.77
N TYR A 150 27.69 9.73 8.51
CA TYR A 150 27.50 9.01 7.24
C TYR A 150 26.06 8.51 7.11
N PHE A 151 25.46 8.00 8.20
CA PHE A 151 24.07 7.60 8.19
C PHE A 151 23.14 8.79 7.95
N HIS A 152 23.36 9.92 8.61
CA HIS A 152 22.61 11.15 8.38
C HIS A 152 22.66 11.57 6.92
N GLU A 153 23.84 11.54 6.31
CA GLU A 153 23.99 11.88 4.88
C GLU A 153 23.27 10.87 3.99
N LEU A 154 23.38 9.56 4.25
CA LEU A 154 22.65 8.51 3.54
C LEU A 154 21.14 8.76 3.59
N ALA A 155 20.59 9.01 4.77
CA ALA A 155 19.17 9.29 4.95
C ALA A 155 18.72 10.53 4.17
N ASN A 156 19.56 11.57 4.09
CA ASN A 156 19.32 12.79 3.30
C ASN A 156 19.54 12.62 1.78
N ILE A 157 20.17 11.55 1.35
CA ILE A 157 20.24 11.17 -0.07
C ILE A 157 18.99 10.39 -0.46
N ILE A 158 18.58 9.41 0.35
CA ILE A 158 17.40 8.58 0.08
C ILE A 158 16.11 9.39 0.24
N GLU A 159 16.03 10.25 1.28
CA GLU A 159 14.88 11.10 1.59
C GLU A 159 13.59 10.33 1.90
N SER A 160 13.72 9.13 2.49
CA SER A 160 12.57 8.32 2.90
C SER A 160 11.71 9.04 3.92
N LYS A 161 10.39 9.08 3.69
CA LYS A 161 9.43 9.68 4.62
C LYS A 161 9.18 8.85 5.87
N VAL A 162 9.50 7.56 5.82
CA VAL A 162 9.32 6.61 6.91
C VAL A 162 10.65 5.90 7.16
N ILE A 163 11.14 5.97 8.40
CA ILE A 163 12.37 5.30 8.85
C ILE A 163 12.00 4.32 9.96
N LEU A 164 12.18 3.03 9.71
CA LEU A 164 11.81 1.94 10.60
C LEU A 164 13.06 1.44 11.33
N CYS A 165 13.16 1.68 12.64
CA CYS A 165 14.33 1.33 13.46
C CYS A 165 14.09 0.04 14.23
N LEU A 166 14.86 -1.01 13.96
CA LEU A 166 14.77 -2.30 14.62
C LEU A 166 15.61 -2.32 15.93
N GLY A 167 14.95 -2.08 17.05
CA GLY A 167 15.56 -2.09 18.37
C GLY A 167 15.93 -0.71 18.90
N ARG A 168 16.10 -0.65 20.25
CA ARG A 168 16.31 0.61 20.99
C ARG A 168 17.58 1.34 20.55
N SER A 169 18.71 0.63 20.49
CA SER A 169 20.02 1.24 20.15
C SER A 169 20.01 1.86 18.76
N THR A 170 19.35 1.19 17.78
CA THR A 170 19.19 1.70 16.43
C THR A 170 18.35 2.96 16.42
N PHE A 171 17.22 2.94 17.11
CA PHE A 171 16.30 4.08 17.19
C PHE A 171 16.98 5.31 17.81
N GLU A 172 17.64 5.13 18.97
CA GLU A 172 18.37 6.22 19.65
C GLU A 172 19.53 6.73 18.79
N GLY A 173 20.23 5.84 18.08
CA GLY A 173 21.30 6.20 17.14
C GLY A 173 20.79 7.06 15.98
N VAL A 174 19.70 6.64 15.34
CA VAL A 174 19.07 7.40 14.25
C VAL A 174 18.63 8.78 14.73
N LEU A 175 17.96 8.88 15.88
CA LEU A 175 17.58 10.19 16.43
C LEU A 175 18.81 11.07 16.71
N SER A 176 19.89 10.49 17.25
CA SER A 176 21.14 11.22 17.47
C SER A 176 21.76 11.74 16.18
N ALA A 177 21.63 10.99 15.07
CA ALA A 177 22.13 11.43 13.76
C ALA A 177 21.39 12.67 13.23
N PHE A 178 20.13 12.86 13.62
CA PHE A 178 19.32 14.02 13.26
C PHE A 178 19.28 15.10 14.35
N ASP A 179 20.09 14.99 15.41
CA ASP A 179 20.04 15.86 16.59
C ASP A 179 18.61 15.99 17.17
N ALA A 180 17.78 14.98 16.98
CA ALA A 180 16.40 14.97 17.39
C ALA A 180 16.29 14.68 18.89
N LYS A 181 15.48 15.49 19.58
CA LYS A 181 15.20 15.33 21.00
C LYS A 181 13.97 14.46 21.20
N LEU A 182 14.09 13.47 22.08
CA LEU A 182 12.94 12.72 22.55
C LEU A 182 12.01 13.63 23.36
N PRO A 183 10.68 13.52 23.16
CA PRO A 183 9.70 14.30 23.94
C PRO A 183 9.74 13.96 25.45
N ALA A 184 10.20 12.74 25.81
CA ALA A 184 10.45 12.30 27.17
C ALA A 184 11.53 11.20 27.20
N PRO A 185 12.26 11.01 28.33
CA PRO A 185 13.21 9.90 28.47
C PRO A 185 12.51 8.54 28.33
N ILE A 186 13.10 7.64 27.54
CA ILE A 186 12.60 6.28 27.39
C ILE A 186 12.93 5.48 28.64
N LYS A 187 11.98 5.32 29.56
CA LYS A 187 12.11 4.45 30.75
C LYS A 187 11.96 2.98 30.38
N ASP A 188 10.87 2.63 29.69
CA ASP A 188 10.61 1.32 29.10
C ASP A 188 10.43 1.45 27.60
N TYR A 189 11.14 0.62 26.82
CA TYR A 189 11.10 0.72 25.35
C TYR A 189 9.76 0.23 24.77
N ASN A 190 9.13 -0.76 25.39
CA ASN A 190 7.83 -1.25 24.97
C ASN A 190 6.74 -0.20 25.19
N ASP A 191 6.78 0.49 26.33
CA ASP A 191 5.84 1.57 26.63
C ASP A 191 6.02 2.72 25.64
N PHE A 192 7.25 3.01 25.22
CA PHE A 192 7.53 4.02 24.19
C PHE A 192 6.98 3.60 22.81
N ILE A 193 7.18 2.34 22.39
CA ILE A 193 6.62 1.81 21.12
C ILE A 193 5.10 1.97 21.10
N GLU A 194 4.44 1.79 22.23
CA GLU A 194 2.98 1.89 22.35
C GLU A 194 2.48 3.33 22.42
N SER A 195 3.31 4.28 22.84
CA SER A 195 2.92 5.67 23.10
C SER A 195 2.53 6.46 21.85
N GLU A 196 1.87 7.59 22.06
CA GLU A 196 1.57 8.60 21.03
C GLU A 196 2.81 9.34 20.51
N HIS A 197 3.96 9.23 21.23
CA HIS A 197 5.23 9.82 20.85
C HIS A 197 6.00 8.99 19.80
N ASN A 198 5.49 7.84 19.42
CA ASN A 198 6.05 7.00 18.36
C ASN A 198 5.10 7.05 17.14
N PRO A 199 5.53 7.58 15.97
CA PRO A 199 6.91 7.93 15.59
C PRO A 199 7.38 9.32 16.02
N VAL A 200 8.72 9.51 16.01
CA VAL A 200 9.35 10.82 16.22
C VAL A 200 9.60 11.49 14.87
N PRO A 201 9.10 12.73 14.64
CA PRO A 201 9.40 13.46 13.42
C PRO A 201 10.84 14.01 13.44
N VAL A 202 11.52 13.93 12.28
CA VAL A 202 12.83 14.53 12.03
C VAL A 202 12.78 15.34 10.73
N THR A 203 13.60 16.37 10.61
CA THR A 203 13.67 17.21 9.42
C THR A 203 14.81 16.75 8.52
N LEU A 204 14.51 16.46 7.27
CA LEU A 204 15.49 16.15 6.23
C LEU A 204 16.13 17.43 5.68
N ALA A 205 17.29 17.31 5.02
CA ALA A 205 18.01 18.46 4.46
C ALA A 205 17.22 19.23 3.39
N ASN A 206 16.26 18.59 2.72
CA ASN A 206 15.37 19.24 1.76
C ASN A 206 14.19 20.00 2.41
N GLY A 207 14.11 20.02 3.75
CA GLY A 207 13.05 20.66 4.53
C GLY A 207 11.84 19.76 4.81
N ASP A 208 11.78 18.57 4.22
CA ASP A 208 10.70 17.61 4.44
C ASP A 208 10.79 16.96 5.83
N THR A 209 9.64 16.46 6.31
CA THR A 209 9.58 15.68 7.55
C THR A 209 9.63 14.19 7.25
N ALA A 210 10.54 13.47 7.88
CA ALA A 210 10.53 12.02 7.97
C ALA A 210 10.06 11.57 9.37
N HIS A 211 9.42 10.41 9.43
CA HIS A 211 8.88 9.82 10.66
C HIS A 211 9.69 8.61 11.08
N VAL A 212 10.39 8.71 12.20
CA VAL A 212 11.27 7.66 12.73
C VAL A 212 10.50 6.79 13.72
N PHE A 213 10.28 5.53 13.35
CA PHE A 213 9.55 4.56 14.15
C PHE A 213 10.47 3.74 15.06
N ALA A 214 10.17 3.71 16.34
CA ALA A 214 10.72 2.75 17.29
C ALA A 214 9.99 1.40 17.13
N LEU A 215 10.71 0.35 16.74
CA LEU A 215 10.16 -1.00 16.59
C LEU A 215 11.01 -2.02 17.35
N ALA A 216 10.37 -3.10 17.82
CA ALA A 216 11.10 -4.22 18.39
C ALA A 216 11.84 -4.99 17.28
N HIS A 217 13.04 -5.48 17.58
CA HIS A 217 13.80 -6.34 16.67
C HIS A 217 13.00 -7.62 16.33
N CYS A 218 13.02 -8.06 15.08
CA CYS A 218 12.23 -9.20 14.62
C CYS A 218 12.79 -10.57 15.04
N GLY A 219 14.03 -10.65 15.50
CA GLY A 219 14.64 -11.88 16.01
C GLY A 219 13.95 -12.41 17.27
N ALA A 220 14.26 -13.66 17.65
CA ALA A 220 13.62 -14.37 18.77
C ALA A 220 13.62 -13.57 20.08
N MET A 221 14.76 -13.01 20.46
CA MET A 221 14.88 -12.22 21.71
C MET A 221 14.13 -10.90 21.64
N GLY A 222 14.12 -10.23 20.48
CA GLY A 222 13.37 -8.98 20.29
C GLY A 222 11.88 -9.20 20.43
N THR A 223 11.33 -10.24 19.80
CA THR A 223 9.92 -10.62 19.93
C THR A 223 9.55 -11.03 21.35
N LEU A 224 10.39 -11.84 22.00
CA LEU A 224 10.18 -12.24 23.39
C LEU A 224 10.18 -11.03 24.34
N ASN A 225 11.09 -10.09 24.14
CA ASN A 225 11.15 -8.86 24.93
C ASN A 225 9.93 -7.96 24.64
N ARG A 226 9.47 -7.86 23.39
CA ARG A 226 8.27 -7.09 23.02
C ARG A 226 7.02 -7.65 23.71
N ASN A 227 6.95 -8.96 23.87
CA ASN A 227 5.87 -9.66 24.56
C ASN A 227 6.11 -9.77 26.08
N ARG A 228 7.03 -8.98 26.64
CA ARG A 228 7.37 -9.01 28.10
C ARG A 228 7.68 -10.43 28.59
N LYS A 229 8.41 -11.20 27.78
CA LYS A 229 8.82 -12.60 28.01
C LYS A 229 7.68 -13.61 28.16
N LYS A 230 6.45 -13.28 27.70
CA LYS A 230 5.27 -14.15 27.81
C LYS A 230 5.07 -15.06 26.59
N SER A 231 5.50 -14.63 25.41
CA SER A 231 5.26 -15.33 24.14
C SER A 231 6.29 -14.98 23.10
N THR A 232 6.43 -15.82 22.08
CA THR A 232 7.25 -15.61 20.87
C THR A 232 6.41 -15.34 19.62
N ASP A 233 5.09 -15.16 19.77
CA ASP A 233 4.20 -14.78 18.66
C ASP A 233 4.41 -13.33 18.20
N LEU A 234 3.92 -12.99 17.02
CA LEU A 234 4.09 -11.65 16.42
C LEU A 234 2.95 -10.68 16.73
N THR A 235 1.95 -11.06 17.53
CA THR A 235 0.72 -10.29 17.72
C THR A 235 0.99 -8.82 18.08
N ASN A 236 1.90 -8.56 19.04
CA ASN A 236 2.22 -7.19 19.45
C ASN A 236 3.02 -6.45 18.38
N GLN A 237 3.97 -7.13 17.71
CA GLN A 237 4.74 -6.52 16.62
C GLN A 237 3.85 -6.19 15.42
N ILE A 238 2.90 -7.04 15.06
CA ILE A 238 1.90 -6.77 14.01
C ILE A 238 1.11 -5.50 14.33
N LYS A 239 0.66 -5.32 15.58
CA LYS A 239 -0.02 -4.09 16.01
C LYS A 239 0.86 -2.86 15.85
N ASP A 240 2.16 -2.97 16.21
CA ASP A 240 3.10 -1.87 16.08
C ASP A 240 3.34 -1.50 14.61
N TRP A 241 3.50 -2.50 13.73
CA TRP A 241 3.72 -2.30 12.32
C TRP A 241 2.50 -1.71 11.61
N ARG A 242 1.30 -2.10 11.97
CA ARG A 242 0.07 -1.50 11.43
C ARG A 242 -0.05 0.01 11.69
N LYS A 243 0.59 0.54 12.74
CA LYS A 243 0.66 1.99 12.99
C LYS A 243 1.44 2.74 11.91
N ILE A 244 2.26 2.06 11.11
CA ILE A 244 3.04 2.63 10.01
C ILE A 244 2.15 2.95 8.80
N ILE A 245 1.07 2.20 8.59
CA ILE A 245 0.20 2.29 7.42
C ILE A 245 -0.23 3.73 7.07
N PRO A 246 -0.68 4.59 8.01
CA PRO A 246 -1.07 5.96 7.72
C PRO A 246 0.07 6.82 7.16
N TYR A 247 1.32 6.47 7.46
CA TYR A 247 2.50 7.22 7.04
C TYR A 247 3.03 6.78 5.68
N ILE A 248 2.85 5.51 5.32
CA ILE A 248 3.22 4.95 4.02
C ILE A 248 2.20 5.37 2.96
N ARG A 249 0.92 5.35 3.31
CA ARG A 249 -0.19 5.74 2.43
C ARG A 249 -0.27 7.25 2.18
N LYS A 250 0.59 8.06 2.83
CA LYS A 250 0.61 9.53 2.66
C LYS A 250 0.91 10.02 1.24
N GLU A 251 1.29 9.17 0.29
CA GLU A 251 1.37 9.58 -1.11
C GLU A 251 0.01 9.93 -1.73
N ASN A 252 -1.07 9.50 -1.11
CA ASN A 252 -2.42 9.87 -1.52
C ASN A 252 -3.05 10.94 -0.61
N VAL A 253 -2.44 11.33 0.51
CA VAL A 253 -2.96 12.41 1.36
C VAL A 253 -2.82 13.72 0.59
N GLY A 254 -3.96 14.28 0.22
CA GLY A 254 -4.03 15.49 -0.59
C GLY A 254 -4.13 15.28 -2.11
N LEU A 255 -4.11 14.04 -2.62
CA LEU A 255 -4.33 13.79 -4.06
C LEU A 255 -5.69 14.34 -4.53
N PHE A 256 -6.67 14.36 -3.63
CA PHE A 256 -8.00 14.91 -3.86
C PHE A 256 -8.31 16.10 -2.95
N GLN A 257 -7.26 16.78 -2.45
CA GLN A 257 -7.43 17.95 -1.59
C GLN A 257 -8.36 18.97 -2.25
N ASP A 258 -9.41 19.36 -1.53
CA ASP A 258 -10.44 20.32 -1.95
C ASP A 258 -11.21 19.91 -3.24
N LYS A 259 -11.11 18.66 -3.66
CA LYS A 259 -11.90 18.11 -4.78
C LYS A 259 -13.30 17.75 -4.31
N VAL A 260 -14.29 17.98 -5.17
CA VAL A 260 -15.69 17.64 -4.91
C VAL A 260 -16.03 16.32 -5.56
N ILE A 261 -16.36 15.34 -4.74
CA ILE A 261 -16.64 13.96 -5.14
C ILE A 261 -18.11 13.66 -4.86
N VAL A 262 -18.81 13.18 -5.85
CA VAL A 262 -20.22 12.74 -5.73
C VAL A 262 -20.26 11.21 -5.78
N ILE A 263 -20.92 10.57 -4.81
CA ILE A 263 -21.00 9.11 -4.71
C ILE A 263 -22.46 8.68 -4.47
N THR A 264 -22.97 7.79 -5.32
CA THR A 264 -24.24 7.13 -5.07
C THR A 264 -24.05 5.82 -4.34
N GLY A 265 -24.91 5.53 -3.31
CA GLY A 265 -24.77 4.32 -2.50
C GLY A 265 -23.51 4.34 -1.63
N GLY A 266 -23.15 5.52 -1.09
CA GLY A 266 -21.91 5.74 -0.35
C GLY A 266 -21.97 5.42 1.15
N ALA A 267 -23.13 5.01 1.70
CA ALA A 267 -23.29 4.73 3.12
C ALA A 267 -22.91 3.30 3.52
N GLY A 268 -22.74 2.38 2.58
CA GLY A 268 -22.47 0.97 2.86
C GLY A 268 -21.48 0.31 1.89
N GLY A 269 -20.96 -0.85 2.30
CA GLY A 269 -20.18 -1.75 1.45
C GLY A 269 -19.02 -1.09 0.72
N ILE A 270 -18.93 -1.32 -0.59
CA ILE A 270 -17.90 -0.75 -1.48
C ILE A 270 -17.98 0.78 -1.47
N GLY A 271 -19.20 1.36 -1.55
CA GLY A 271 -19.41 2.81 -1.58
C GLY A 271 -18.89 3.51 -0.35
N LYS A 272 -19.11 2.94 0.84
CA LYS A 272 -18.58 3.47 2.10
C LYS A 272 -17.05 3.48 2.12
N CYS A 273 -16.42 2.41 1.67
CA CYS A 273 -14.96 2.36 1.58
C CYS A 273 -14.42 3.42 0.60
N ILE A 274 -15.09 3.62 -0.54
CA ILE A 274 -14.74 4.67 -1.50
C ILE A 274 -14.87 6.06 -0.84
N THR A 275 -15.97 6.32 -0.13
CA THR A 275 -16.22 7.57 0.60
C THR A 275 -15.07 7.85 1.58
N GLU A 276 -14.78 6.90 2.46
CA GLU A 276 -13.72 7.03 3.47
C GLU A 276 -12.34 7.25 2.84
N GLU A 277 -12.03 6.59 1.73
CA GLU A 277 -10.74 6.77 1.06
C GLU A 277 -10.62 8.15 0.39
N PHE A 278 -11.67 8.70 -0.20
CA PHE A 278 -11.65 10.08 -0.71
C PHE A 278 -11.54 11.11 0.42
N GLU A 279 -12.26 10.95 1.52
CA GLU A 279 -12.18 11.82 2.70
C GLU A 279 -10.77 11.82 3.30
N LYS A 280 -10.15 10.65 3.47
CA LYS A 280 -8.74 10.51 3.90
C LYS A 280 -7.75 11.23 2.98
N ASN A 281 -8.14 11.41 1.71
CA ASN A 281 -7.34 12.13 0.71
C ASN A 281 -7.71 13.62 0.58
N GLY A 282 -8.47 14.17 1.54
CA GLY A 282 -8.79 15.60 1.66
C GLY A 282 -9.92 16.06 0.75
N ALA A 283 -10.75 15.17 0.20
CA ALA A 283 -11.88 15.53 -0.65
C ALA A 283 -13.11 15.96 0.15
N HIS A 284 -13.94 16.80 -0.49
CA HIS A 284 -15.32 17.06 -0.07
C HIS A 284 -16.22 16.00 -0.70
N VAL A 285 -16.70 15.05 0.09
CA VAL A 285 -17.52 13.95 -0.43
C VAL A 285 -19.00 14.26 -0.23
N CYS A 286 -19.79 14.17 -1.30
CA CYS A 286 -21.24 14.34 -1.32
C CYS A 286 -21.88 12.96 -1.63
N VAL A 287 -22.45 12.34 -0.60
CA VAL A 287 -23.09 11.02 -0.70
C VAL A 287 -24.60 11.19 -0.85
N ILE A 288 -25.21 10.37 -1.73
CA ILE A 288 -26.64 10.09 -1.74
C ILE A 288 -26.85 8.58 -1.54
N ASP A 289 -27.70 8.23 -0.57
CA ASP A 289 -28.04 6.86 -0.21
C ASP A 289 -29.47 6.78 0.31
N THR A 290 -30.08 5.60 0.29
CA THR A 290 -31.40 5.36 0.90
C THR A 290 -31.30 5.08 2.39
N ALA A 291 -30.12 4.69 2.88
CA ALA A 291 -29.88 4.46 4.31
C ALA A 291 -29.92 5.80 5.08
N PRO A 292 -30.42 5.82 6.33
CA PRO A 292 -30.35 7.02 7.17
C PRO A 292 -28.92 7.35 7.58
N GLY A 293 -28.57 8.65 7.63
CA GLY A 293 -27.21 9.10 8.00
C GLY A 293 -27.02 10.61 7.77
N ASP A 294 -25.79 11.11 8.04
CA ASP A 294 -25.39 12.50 7.83
C ASP A 294 -25.02 12.78 6.36
N HIS A 295 -25.84 12.29 5.43
CA HIS A 295 -25.69 12.48 3.99
C HIS A 295 -27.07 12.76 3.37
N TYR A 296 -27.13 12.99 2.08
CA TYR A 296 -28.42 13.17 1.39
C TYR A 296 -29.15 11.83 1.32
N VAL A 297 -30.30 11.75 2.02
CA VAL A 297 -31.12 10.53 2.03
C VAL A 297 -32.16 10.61 0.92
N GLY A 298 -32.09 9.66 -0.04
CA GLY A 298 -33.01 9.64 -1.18
C GLY A 298 -32.80 8.47 -2.12
N ASP A 299 -33.87 8.08 -2.84
CA ASP A 299 -33.82 7.03 -3.84
C ASP A 299 -33.45 7.61 -5.21
N ILE A 300 -32.36 7.14 -5.77
CA ILE A 300 -31.88 7.59 -7.08
C ILE A 300 -32.72 7.09 -8.26
N ALA A 301 -33.68 6.20 -8.04
CA ALA A 301 -34.69 5.86 -9.05
C ALA A 301 -35.68 7.02 -9.29
N ASP A 302 -35.82 7.95 -8.33
CA ASP A 302 -36.68 9.11 -8.44
C ASP A 302 -35.97 10.30 -9.08
N LYS A 303 -36.51 10.76 -10.20
CA LYS A 303 -35.97 11.91 -10.94
C LYS A 303 -35.92 13.19 -10.11
N ALA A 304 -36.96 13.48 -9.31
CA ALA A 304 -37.00 14.71 -8.52
C ALA A 304 -35.94 14.70 -7.41
N VAL A 305 -35.67 13.54 -6.82
CA VAL A 305 -34.60 13.33 -5.84
C VAL A 305 -33.24 13.60 -6.48
N LEU A 306 -32.99 13.09 -7.70
CA LEU A 306 -31.73 13.35 -8.42
C LEU A 306 -31.51 14.83 -8.71
N GLU A 307 -32.59 15.54 -9.16
CA GLU A 307 -32.55 16.98 -9.46
C GLU A 307 -32.28 17.81 -8.19
N ASP A 308 -32.94 17.49 -7.09
CA ASP A 308 -32.74 18.17 -5.81
C ASP A 308 -31.35 17.91 -5.21
N PHE A 309 -30.88 16.67 -5.23
CA PHE A 309 -29.52 16.33 -4.83
C PHE A 309 -28.45 17.06 -5.65
N ALA A 310 -28.57 17.02 -6.98
CA ALA A 310 -27.61 17.71 -7.83
C ALA A 310 -27.60 19.22 -7.57
N ARG A 311 -28.77 19.84 -7.42
CA ARG A 311 -28.88 21.25 -7.04
C ARG A 311 -28.19 21.54 -5.72
N THR A 312 -28.41 20.73 -4.68
CA THR A 312 -27.77 20.87 -3.37
C THR A 312 -26.25 20.82 -3.46
N VAL A 313 -25.69 19.88 -4.22
CA VAL A 313 -24.26 19.77 -4.44
C VAL A 313 -23.71 21.01 -5.14
N ILE A 314 -24.38 21.49 -6.18
CA ILE A 314 -23.92 22.65 -6.97
C ILE A 314 -24.04 23.95 -6.19
N GLU A 315 -25.12 24.17 -5.44
CA GLU A 315 -25.26 25.34 -4.58
C GLU A 315 -24.17 25.41 -3.51
N LYS A 316 -23.77 24.26 -2.96
CA LYS A 316 -22.75 24.19 -1.93
C LYS A 316 -21.32 24.31 -2.46
N HIS A 317 -21.01 23.71 -3.60
CA HIS A 317 -19.62 23.54 -4.06
C HIS A 317 -19.31 24.18 -5.43
N GLY A 318 -20.31 24.45 -6.26
CA GLY A 318 -20.17 25.08 -7.57
C GLY A 318 -19.50 24.21 -8.65
N ARG A 319 -19.02 23.02 -8.31
CA ARG A 319 -18.26 22.13 -9.20
C ARG A 319 -18.36 20.67 -8.79
N VAL A 320 -18.03 19.78 -9.72
CA VAL A 320 -17.81 18.34 -9.47
C VAL A 320 -16.49 17.91 -10.12
N ASP A 321 -15.63 17.28 -9.36
CA ASP A 321 -14.36 16.73 -9.85
C ASP A 321 -14.47 15.23 -10.18
N VAL A 322 -15.24 14.48 -9.39
CA VAL A 322 -15.47 13.05 -9.63
C VAL A 322 -16.92 12.70 -9.34
N LEU A 323 -17.52 11.91 -10.24
CA LEU A 323 -18.81 11.25 -10.03
C LEU A 323 -18.62 9.73 -9.99
N VAL A 324 -18.97 9.11 -8.86
CA VAL A 324 -18.93 7.65 -8.69
C VAL A 324 -20.36 7.12 -8.64
N ASN A 325 -20.78 6.45 -9.68
CA ASN A 325 -22.07 5.75 -9.74
C ASN A 325 -21.88 4.34 -9.18
N ASN A 326 -22.13 4.17 -7.87
CA ASN A 326 -21.88 2.93 -7.16
C ASN A 326 -23.16 2.23 -6.69
N ALA A 327 -24.26 2.94 -6.45
CA ALA A 327 -25.49 2.34 -5.92
C ALA A 327 -25.90 1.07 -6.68
N PRO A 328 -26.07 -0.08 -5.99
CA PRO A 328 -26.38 -1.33 -6.65
C PRO A 328 -27.87 -1.37 -7.05
N PRO A 329 -28.20 -1.81 -8.29
CA PRO A 329 -29.57 -2.12 -8.65
C PRO A 329 -30.03 -3.38 -7.92
N MET A 330 -31.34 -3.55 -7.76
CA MET A 330 -31.90 -4.78 -7.22
C MET A 330 -31.64 -5.97 -8.16
N MET A 331 -31.58 -7.15 -7.59
CA MET A 331 -31.39 -8.41 -8.32
C MET A 331 -32.64 -9.29 -8.15
N CYS A 332 -33.32 -9.54 -9.26
CA CYS A 332 -34.42 -10.48 -9.38
C CYS A 332 -34.40 -11.11 -10.77
N GLY A 333 -34.99 -12.28 -10.90
CA GLY A 333 -34.90 -13.11 -12.08
C GLY A 333 -36.23 -13.42 -12.77
N ILE A 334 -36.17 -14.30 -13.79
CA ILE A 334 -37.29 -14.60 -14.68
C ILE A 334 -38.50 -15.18 -13.94
N ASP A 335 -38.28 -15.84 -12.79
CA ASP A 335 -39.36 -16.50 -12.06
C ASP A 335 -40.20 -15.51 -11.22
N ASP A 336 -39.56 -14.51 -10.59
CA ASP A 336 -40.20 -13.67 -9.57
C ASP A 336 -40.16 -12.16 -9.89
N CYS A 337 -39.39 -11.72 -10.89
CA CYS A 337 -39.19 -10.31 -11.16
C CYS A 337 -40.41 -9.69 -11.85
N THR A 338 -41.07 -8.72 -11.21
CA THR A 338 -42.15 -7.97 -11.85
C THR A 338 -41.58 -6.96 -12.84
N TYR A 339 -42.45 -6.48 -13.74
CA TYR A 339 -42.08 -5.43 -14.70
C TYR A 339 -41.57 -4.17 -14.04
N GLU A 340 -42.20 -3.73 -12.93
CA GLU A 340 -41.84 -2.55 -12.15
C GLU A 340 -40.50 -2.74 -11.44
N GLN A 341 -40.22 -3.94 -10.93
CA GLN A 341 -38.93 -4.27 -10.30
C GLN A 341 -37.80 -4.25 -11.34
N PHE A 342 -38.05 -4.81 -12.52
CA PHE A 342 -37.06 -4.76 -13.61
C PHE A 342 -36.80 -3.32 -14.07
N GLN A 343 -37.87 -2.51 -14.23
CA GLN A 343 -37.73 -1.08 -14.55
C GLN A 343 -36.95 -0.32 -13.46
N ASN A 344 -37.21 -0.57 -12.18
CA ASN A 344 -36.47 0.03 -11.07
C ASN A 344 -35.00 -0.34 -11.11
N ALA A 345 -34.66 -1.60 -11.40
CA ALA A 345 -33.26 -2.01 -11.55
C ALA A 345 -32.53 -1.24 -12.65
N LEU A 346 -33.20 -1.00 -13.80
CA LEU A 346 -32.65 -0.17 -14.86
C LEU A 346 -32.60 1.31 -14.49
N ALA A 347 -33.60 1.81 -13.74
CA ALA A 347 -33.61 3.17 -13.24
C ALA A 347 -32.40 3.47 -12.36
N VAL A 348 -32.14 2.60 -11.37
CA VAL A 348 -30.98 2.71 -10.49
C VAL A 348 -29.66 2.48 -11.21
N GLY A 349 -29.55 1.41 -11.99
CA GLY A 349 -28.27 0.95 -12.55
C GLY A 349 -27.81 1.64 -13.83
N VAL A 350 -28.73 2.29 -14.57
CA VAL A 350 -28.44 2.91 -15.88
C VAL A 350 -28.96 4.33 -15.97
N THR A 351 -30.26 4.54 -15.68
CA THR A 351 -30.91 5.84 -15.91
C THR A 351 -30.37 6.91 -14.97
N ALA A 352 -30.23 6.62 -13.67
CA ALA A 352 -29.69 7.53 -12.67
C ALA A 352 -28.23 7.94 -12.97
N PRO A 353 -27.29 7.01 -13.28
CA PRO A 353 -25.96 7.35 -13.76
C PRO A 353 -25.94 8.28 -14.98
N PHE A 354 -26.75 7.99 -15.98
CA PHE A 354 -26.91 8.86 -17.13
C PHE A 354 -27.40 10.25 -16.73
N TYR A 355 -28.46 10.30 -15.92
CA TYR A 355 -29.10 11.55 -15.55
C TYR A 355 -28.24 12.43 -14.65
N LEU A 356 -27.55 11.87 -13.67
CA LEU A 356 -26.56 12.59 -12.86
C LEU A 356 -25.41 13.11 -13.74
N SER A 357 -24.92 12.31 -14.68
CA SER A 357 -23.88 12.76 -15.62
C SER A 357 -24.36 13.96 -16.43
N LYS A 358 -25.65 13.99 -16.86
CA LYS A 358 -26.28 15.11 -17.55
C LYS A 358 -26.44 16.34 -16.67
N LEU A 359 -26.91 16.16 -15.43
CA LEU A 359 -27.12 17.27 -14.47
C LEU A 359 -25.80 17.96 -14.11
N PHE A 360 -24.73 17.18 -13.91
CA PHE A 360 -23.40 17.71 -13.57
C PHE A 360 -22.57 18.13 -14.79
N ALA A 361 -22.99 17.86 -16.03
CA ALA A 361 -22.22 18.17 -17.22
C ALA A 361 -21.70 19.62 -17.32
N PRO A 362 -22.49 20.67 -16.94
CA PRO A 362 -22.02 22.05 -16.96
C PRO A 362 -21.02 22.38 -15.85
N TYR A 363 -20.93 21.55 -14.82
CA TYR A 363 -20.20 21.79 -13.56
C TYR A 363 -18.99 20.91 -13.38
N PHE A 364 -18.70 20.00 -14.32
CA PHE A 364 -17.48 19.20 -14.25
C PHE A 364 -16.24 20.10 -14.36
N ALA A 365 -15.35 19.95 -13.39
CA ALA A 365 -14.07 20.64 -13.38
C ALA A 365 -13.16 20.13 -14.51
N PRO A 366 -12.18 20.94 -14.97
CA PRO A 366 -11.16 20.45 -15.90
C PRO A 366 -10.44 19.21 -15.35
N GLY A 367 -10.40 18.13 -16.17
CA GLY A 367 -9.81 16.86 -15.78
C GLY A 367 -10.70 15.97 -14.91
N ALA A 368 -11.98 16.29 -14.78
CA ALA A 368 -12.97 15.50 -14.05
C ALA A 368 -13.06 14.04 -14.54
N SER A 369 -13.59 13.17 -13.71
CA SER A 369 -13.75 11.75 -14.00
C SER A 369 -15.12 11.23 -13.56
N ILE A 370 -15.74 10.38 -14.38
CA ILE A 370 -16.92 9.59 -14.02
C ILE A 370 -16.47 8.14 -13.91
N ILE A 371 -16.82 7.49 -12.80
CA ILE A 371 -16.50 6.10 -12.55
C ILE A 371 -17.78 5.34 -12.23
N ASN A 372 -18.09 4.37 -13.06
CA ASN A 372 -19.28 3.55 -12.94
C ASN A 372 -18.92 2.20 -12.32
N ILE A 373 -19.58 1.80 -11.26
CA ILE A 373 -19.38 0.47 -10.68
C ILE A 373 -20.33 -0.52 -11.35
N SER A 374 -19.77 -1.28 -12.29
CA SER A 374 -20.43 -2.38 -12.97
C SER A 374 -20.34 -3.67 -12.13
N SER A 375 -20.12 -4.80 -12.77
CA SER A 375 -19.91 -6.12 -12.15
C SER A 375 -19.30 -7.07 -13.18
N SER A 376 -18.63 -8.14 -12.76
CA SER A 376 -18.32 -9.29 -13.61
C SER A 376 -19.57 -9.89 -14.28
N ARG A 377 -20.75 -9.62 -13.71
CA ARG A 377 -22.05 -10.01 -14.26
C ARG A 377 -22.49 -9.20 -15.50
N ASP A 378 -21.69 -8.26 -15.95
CA ASP A 378 -21.90 -7.60 -17.26
C ASP A 378 -21.58 -8.54 -18.44
N ARG A 379 -20.89 -9.64 -18.19
CA ARG A 379 -20.43 -10.63 -19.20
C ARG A 379 -20.59 -12.09 -18.77
N MET A 380 -21.00 -12.37 -17.54
CA MET A 380 -21.32 -13.70 -17.04
C MET A 380 -22.49 -13.62 -16.07
N SER A 381 -23.24 -14.71 -15.90
CA SER A 381 -24.48 -14.70 -15.13
C SER A 381 -24.64 -15.96 -14.31
N GLN A 382 -25.52 -15.90 -13.33
CA GLN A 382 -26.13 -17.02 -12.65
C GLN A 382 -27.65 -16.98 -12.93
N PRO A 383 -28.39 -18.08 -12.79
CA PRO A 383 -29.83 -18.06 -12.84
C PRO A 383 -30.44 -17.00 -11.91
N GLN A 384 -31.59 -16.44 -12.28
CA GLN A 384 -32.35 -15.47 -11.46
C GLN A 384 -31.61 -14.14 -11.19
N THR A 385 -30.81 -13.66 -12.16
CA THR A 385 -30.05 -12.39 -12.02
C THR A 385 -30.30 -11.42 -13.18
N GLU A 386 -31.37 -11.61 -13.96
CA GLU A 386 -31.61 -10.92 -15.23
C GLU A 386 -31.67 -9.41 -15.08
N SER A 387 -32.36 -8.90 -14.05
CA SER A 387 -32.49 -7.46 -13.80
C SER A 387 -31.13 -6.82 -13.49
N TYR A 388 -30.34 -7.47 -12.64
CA TYR A 388 -29.01 -7.01 -12.26
C TYR A 388 -28.03 -7.09 -13.44
N THR A 389 -28.01 -8.22 -14.15
CA THR A 389 -27.17 -8.42 -15.32
C THR A 389 -27.48 -7.41 -16.44
N ALA A 390 -28.75 -7.15 -16.71
CA ALA A 390 -29.18 -6.14 -17.68
C ALA A 390 -28.69 -4.74 -17.29
N ALA A 391 -28.85 -4.36 -16.01
CA ALA A 391 -28.38 -3.07 -15.49
C ALA A 391 -26.85 -2.94 -15.57
N LYS A 392 -26.09 -3.99 -15.18
CA LYS A 392 -24.62 -3.98 -15.18
C LYS A 392 -24.04 -4.06 -16.60
N GLY A 393 -24.69 -4.75 -17.54
CA GLY A 393 -24.37 -4.66 -18.96
C GLY A 393 -24.66 -3.28 -19.53
N GLY A 394 -25.81 -2.71 -19.16
CA GLY A 394 -26.23 -1.36 -19.58
C GLY A 394 -25.26 -0.27 -19.13
N ILE A 395 -24.79 -0.28 -17.89
CA ILE A 395 -23.83 0.72 -17.38
C ILE A 395 -22.45 0.57 -18.05
N SER A 396 -22.02 -0.65 -18.37
CA SER A 396 -20.78 -0.89 -19.11
C SER A 396 -20.87 -0.30 -20.52
N ALA A 397 -22.00 -0.47 -21.21
CA ALA A 397 -22.25 0.16 -22.51
C ALA A 397 -22.38 1.69 -22.41
N LEU A 398 -23.08 2.22 -21.40
CA LEU A 398 -23.21 3.65 -21.16
C LEU A 398 -21.83 4.32 -20.91
N THR A 399 -20.90 3.62 -20.32
CA THR A 399 -19.55 4.12 -20.01
C THR A 399 -18.82 4.60 -21.26
N HIS A 400 -18.71 3.76 -22.31
CA HIS A 400 -18.03 4.18 -23.54
C HIS A 400 -18.81 5.23 -24.32
N ALA A 401 -20.15 5.20 -24.27
CA ALA A 401 -20.98 6.21 -24.91
C ALA A 401 -20.77 7.60 -24.26
N LEU A 402 -20.74 7.68 -22.93
CA LEU A 402 -20.44 8.91 -22.20
C LEU A 402 -19.00 9.36 -22.42
N ALA A 403 -18.03 8.45 -22.49
CA ALA A 403 -16.63 8.78 -22.75
C ALA A 403 -16.45 9.51 -24.10
N VAL A 404 -17.19 9.08 -25.13
CA VAL A 404 -17.18 9.74 -26.44
C VAL A 404 -17.92 11.08 -26.38
N SER A 405 -19.07 11.17 -25.69
CA SER A 405 -19.84 12.41 -25.54
C SER A 405 -19.11 13.48 -24.75
N PHE A 406 -18.28 13.09 -23.77
CA PHE A 406 -17.47 13.99 -22.94
C PHE A 406 -16.03 14.16 -23.45
N ALA A 407 -15.71 13.73 -24.67
CA ALA A 407 -14.35 13.74 -25.20
C ALA A 407 -13.62 15.07 -24.96
N GLY A 408 -12.41 14.99 -24.40
CA GLY A 408 -11.57 16.14 -24.05
C GLY A 408 -11.99 16.91 -22.79
N LYS A 409 -13.10 16.54 -22.15
CA LYS A 409 -13.64 17.25 -20.97
C LYS A 409 -13.63 16.38 -19.71
N VAL A 410 -14.20 15.18 -19.80
CA VAL A 410 -14.36 14.26 -18.66
C VAL A 410 -13.95 12.86 -19.12
N ARG A 411 -13.16 12.18 -18.34
CA ARG A 411 -12.87 10.75 -18.55
C ARG A 411 -14.00 9.91 -17.95
N VAL A 412 -14.44 8.90 -18.63
CA VAL A 412 -15.50 8.02 -18.14
C VAL A 412 -15.05 6.57 -18.24
N ASN A 413 -14.98 5.89 -17.12
CA ASN A 413 -14.58 4.48 -17.05
C ASN A 413 -15.52 3.70 -16.13
N SER A 414 -15.51 2.39 -16.25
CA SER A 414 -16.20 1.50 -15.34
C SER A 414 -15.25 0.49 -14.70
N ILE A 415 -15.62 0.02 -13.52
CA ILE A 415 -15.00 -1.09 -12.84
C ILE A 415 -16.02 -2.21 -12.74
N SER A 416 -15.60 -3.42 -13.06
CA SER A 416 -16.40 -4.65 -12.91
C SER A 416 -15.83 -5.50 -11.78
N PRO A 417 -16.34 -5.32 -10.53
CA PRO A 417 -15.96 -6.17 -9.40
C PRO A 417 -16.39 -7.62 -9.61
N GLY A 418 -15.57 -8.57 -9.12
CA GLY A 418 -15.99 -9.95 -8.86
C GLY A 418 -16.70 -10.10 -7.52
N TRP A 419 -16.43 -11.20 -6.82
CA TRP A 419 -16.92 -11.38 -5.46
C TRP A 419 -16.10 -10.52 -4.49
N ILE A 420 -16.75 -9.50 -3.94
CA ILE A 420 -16.20 -8.59 -2.94
C ILE A 420 -16.97 -8.78 -1.64
N ASP A 421 -16.29 -9.24 -0.60
CA ASP A 421 -16.86 -9.36 0.73
C ASP A 421 -16.83 -8.01 1.45
N THR A 422 -18.01 -7.51 1.80
CA THR A 422 -18.17 -6.23 2.51
C THR A 422 -18.27 -6.39 4.02
N ALA A 423 -18.34 -7.62 4.52
CA ALA A 423 -18.48 -7.95 5.94
C ALA A 423 -17.14 -8.31 6.62
N CYS A 424 -16.04 -8.38 5.87
CA CYS A 424 -14.73 -8.82 6.34
C CYS A 424 -14.76 -10.23 6.95
N THR A 425 -15.47 -11.14 6.30
CA THR A 425 -15.63 -12.54 6.70
C THR A 425 -14.31 -13.29 6.52
N VAL A 426 -14.03 -14.20 7.44
CA VAL A 426 -12.90 -15.13 7.28
C VAL A 426 -13.41 -16.38 6.55
N TYR A 427 -13.03 -16.54 5.30
CA TYR A 427 -13.38 -17.70 4.48
C TYR A 427 -12.39 -18.84 4.66
N SER A 428 -12.84 -20.07 4.49
CA SER A 428 -12.00 -21.27 4.52
C SER A 428 -12.42 -22.25 3.41
N GLY A 429 -11.54 -23.19 3.10
CA GLY A 429 -11.80 -24.17 2.05
C GLY A 429 -11.94 -23.57 0.65
N PRO A 430 -12.82 -24.13 -0.22
CA PRO A 430 -12.98 -23.66 -1.60
C PRO A 430 -13.35 -22.18 -1.73
N ASP A 431 -14.18 -21.66 -0.83
CA ASP A 431 -14.60 -20.25 -0.85
C ASP A 431 -13.43 -19.29 -0.67
N ALA A 432 -12.41 -19.67 0.11
CA ALA A 432 -11.22 -18.85 0.31
C ALA A 432 -10.30 -18.80 -0.92
N THR A 433 -10.34 -19.81 -1.80
CA THR A 433 -9.33 -20.00 -2.85
C THR A 433 -9.91 -20.11 -4.27
N GLN A 434 -11.21 -19.87 -4.45
CA GLN A 434 -11.86 -20.02 -5.76
C GLN A 434 -11.38 -19.00 -6.81
N GLN A 435 -10.86 -17.85 -6.39
CA GLN A 435 -10.26 -16.88 -7.31
C GLN A 435 -8.77 -17.19 -7.52
N PRO A 436 -8.23 -17.05 -8.73
CA PRO A 436 -6.81 -17.17 -9.00
C PRO A 436 -5.90 -16.32 -8.10
N ALA A 437 -6.41 -15.19 -7.60
CA ALA A 437 -5.70 -14.34 -6.62
C ALA A 437 -5.54 -14.99 -5.23
N GLY A 438 -6.12 -16.17 -4.99
CA GLY A 438 -6.02 -16.93 -3.74
C GLY A 438 -6.76 -16.34 -2.55
N ARG A 439 -7.68 -15.41 -2.78
CA ARG A 439 -8.53 -14.79 -1.75
C ARG A 439 -9.79 -14.17 -2.33
N VAL A 440 -10.79 -14.01 -1.49
CA VAL A 440 -11.96 -13.17 -1.79
C VAL A 440 -11.54 -11.70 -1.80
N GLY A 441 -12.12 -10.91 -2.72
CA GLY A 441 -11.88 -9.47 -2.78
C GLY A 441 -12.50 -8.73 -1.59
N ASN A 442 -11.98 -7.55 -1.29
CA ASN A 442 -12.52 -6.66 -0.26
C ASN A 442 -12.83 -5.26 -0.86
N PRO A 443 -13.61 -4.41 -0.17
CA PRO A 443 -13.97 -3.08 -0.68
C PRO A 443 -12.78 -2.20 -1.07
N LEU A 444 -11.63 -2.33 -0.38
CA LEU A 444 -10.44 -1.55 -0.67
C LEU A 444 -9.81 -1.91 -2.03
N ASP A 445 -9.96 -3.15 -2.51
CA ASP A 445 -9.51 -3.55 -3.84
C ASP A 445 -10.20 -2.70 -4.92
N ILE A 446 -11.46 -2.37 -4.72
CA ILE A 446 -12.25 -1.53 -5.62
C ILE A 446 -11.95 -0.04 -5.40
N ALA A 447 -11.90 0.42 -4.15
CA ALA A 447 -11.62 1.81 -3.81
C ALA A 447 -10.27 2.28 -4.37
N ASN A 448 -9.22 1.45 -4.29
CA ASN A 448 -7.91 1.76 -4.86
C ASN A 448 -7.97 2.02 -6.38
N MET A 449 -8.73 1.22 -7.12
CA MET A 449 -8.89 1.43 -8.55
C MET A 449 -9.76 2.68 -8.85
N VAL A 450 -10.77 2.97 -8.03
CA VAL A 450 -11.57 4.20 -8.14
C VAL A 450 -10.66 5.43 -7.98
N LEU A 451 -9.82 5.47 -6.94
CA LEU A 451 -8.88 6.56 -6.71
C LEU A 451 -7.87 6.69 -7.86
N PHE A 452 -7.34 5.57 -8.36
CA PHE A 452 -6.44 5.59 -9.52
C PHE A 452 -7.13 6.19 -10.75
N LEU A 453 -8.32 5.71 -11.13
CA LEU A 453 -9.07 6.20 -12.30
C LEU A 453 -9.52 7.65 -12.13
N ALA A 454 -9.80 8.11 -10.91
CA ALA A 454 -10.12 9.50 -10.60
C ALA A 454 -8.92 10.43 -10.73
N SER A 455 -7.70 9.92 -10.56
CA SER A 455 -6.47 10.71 -10.54
C SER A 455 -5.97 11.08 -11.95
N SER A 456 -5.03 12.04 -12.00
CA SER A 456 -4.31 12.41 -13.23
C SER A 456 -3.41 11.28 -13.75
N LYS A 457 -3.06 10.28 -12.94
CA LYS A 457 -2.27 9.11 -13.33
C LYS A 457 -3.00 8.26 -14.41
N ALA A 458 -4.33 8.30 -14.42
CA ALA A 458 -5.17 7.65 -15.41
C ALA A 458 -5.57 8.58 -16.57
N GLY A 459 -4.80 9.65 -16.85
CA GLY A 459 -5.15 10.70 -17.80
C GLY A 459 -5.38 10.23 -19.25
N PHE A 460 -4.89 9.05 -19.62
CA PHE A 460 -5.07 8.47 -20.96
C PHE A 460 -6.02 7.26 -20.98
N ILE A 461 -6.75 7.01 -19.86
CA ILE A 461 -7.72 5.92 -19.74
C ILE A 461 -9.13 6.51 -19.76
N THR A 462 -9.91 6.21 -20.78
CA THR A 462 -11.32 6.60 -20.91
C THR A 462 -12.07 5.62 -21.80
N GLY A 463 -13.33 5.34 -21.48
CA GLY A 463 -14.19 4.39 -22.20
C GLY A 463 -13.98 2.93 -21.82
N GLU A 464 -13.11 2.65 -20.86
CA GLU A 464 -12.72 1.30 -20.48
C GLU A 464 -13.60 0.72 -19.36
N ASN A 465 -13.75 -0.60 -19.39
CA ASN A 465 -14.36 -1.39 -18.33
C ASN A 465 -13.31 -2.34 -17.72
N ILE A 466 -12.84 -2.02 -16.53
CA ILE A 466 -11.72 -2.72 -15.86
C ILE A 466 -12.27 -3.75 -14.88
N CYS A 467 -11.97 -5.02 -15.14
CA CYS A 467 -12.37 -6.13 -14.26
C CYS A 467 -11.43 -6.26 -13.06
N ILE A 468 -11.99 -6.24 -11.84
CA ILE A 468 -11.29 -6.43 -10.57
C ILE A 468 -11.97 -7.59 -9.82
N ASP A 469 -11.60 -8.80 -10.17
CA ASP A 469 -12.30 -10.02 -9.77
C ASP A 469 -11.36 -11.15 -9.29
N GLY A 470 -10.09 -10.81 -9.04
CA GLY A 470 -9.09 -11.80 -8.65
C GLY A 470 -8.78 -12.85 -9.74
N GLY A 471 -9.15 -12.57 -10.99
CA GLY A 471 -8.95 -13.45 -12.14
C GLY A 471 -10.10 -14.45 -12.38
N GLN A 472 -11.20 -14.36 -11.62
CA GLN A 472 -12.32 -15.30 -11.71
C GLN A 472 -12.89 -15.41 -13.13
N THR A 473 -13.12 -14.30 -13.82
CA THR A 473 -13.65 -14.30 -15.20
C THR A 473 -12.64 -14.77 -16.25
N ARG A 474 -11.40 -15.04 -15.88
CA ARG A 474 -10.34 -15.57 -16.75
C ARG A 474 -10.06 -17.05 -16.56
N LEU A 475 -10.56 -17.60 -15.46
CA LEU A 475 -10.38 -19.02 -15.14
C LEU A 475 -11.32 -19.86 -16.03
N MET A 476 -10.72 -20.74 -16.82
CA MET A 476 -11.45 -21.76 -17.59
C MET A 476 -11.52 -23.03 -16.74
N ILE A 477 -12.71 -23.53 -16.50
CA ILE A 477 -12.94 -24.73 -15.68
C ILE A 477 -13.65 -25.77 -16.54
N TYR A 478 -13.14 -26.99 -16.53
CA TYR A 478 -13.76 -28.17 -17.14
C TYR A 478 -14.28 -29.10 -16.04
N HIS A 479 -15.27 -29.91 -16.33
CA HIS A 479 -15.84 -30.90 -15.43
C HIS A 479 -14.78 -31.76 -14.71
N GLY A 480 -13.74 -32.19 -15.44
CA GLY A 480 -12.67 -33.03 -14.87
C GLY A 480 -11.72 -32.31 -13.90
N ASP A 481 -11.66 -30.97 -13.92
CA ASP A 481 -10.70 -30.22 -13.12
C ASP A 481 -11.15 -30.11 -11.66
N HIS A 482 -12.43 -29.84 -11.42
CA HIS A 482 -12.98 -29.55 -10.11
C HIS A 482 -14.33 -30.23 -9.84
N GLY A 483 -14.72 -31.22 -10.65
CA GLY A 483 -16.01 -31.91 -10.54
C GLY A 483 -17.21 -31.01 -10.89
N TRP A 484 -16.96 -29.90 -11.60
CA TRP A 484 -18.02 -28.98 -11.97
C TRP A 484 -19.02 -29.63 -12.92
N THR A 485 -20.32 -29.40 -12.70
CA THR A 485 -21.44 -29.78 -13.58
C THR A 485 -22.40 -28.61 -13.73
N LEU A 486 -23.14 -28.58 -14.84
CA LEU A 486 -24.21 -27.59 -15.02
C LEU A 486 -25.52 -28.02 -14.32
N ASP A 487 -25.65 -29.33 -14.04
CA ASP A 487 -26.82 -29.87 -13.36
C ASP A 487 -26.75 -29.52 -11.88
N GLY A 488 -27.61 -28.60 -11.45
CA GLY A 488 -27.77 -28.18 -10.07
C GLY A 488 -28.74 -29.07 -9.30
#